data_558a8b0d29dfb77d029f60008d6d0ca1
#
_entry.id   558a8b0d29dfb77d029f60008d6d0ca1
#
_cell.length_a   1.000
_cell.length_b   1.000
_cell.length_c   1.000
_cell.angle_alpha   90.00
_cell.angle_beta   90.00
_cell.angle_gamma   90.00
#
_symmetry.space_group_name_H-M   'P 1'
#
loop_
_entity.id
_entity.type
_entity.pdbx_description
1 polymer ?
#
loop_
_entity_poly.entity_id
_entity_poly.type
_entity_poly.pdbx_seq_one_letter_code
_entity_poly.pdbx_strand_id
1 'polypeptide(L)'
;EAGIAVGIAPSRFISNEHLTEMVEHFRGRFVGMASIDSANSIRENLDIIRTYAVDGPLKGIHFEPGHSSLPLYADDPKFYPIYEYCQEQGLVVGIMLGGNNGPNLINHTNPAIITQLAADFPGINWFICHGGWPWVTEILGACFWHENIWIEPDLYMFNCPGAQEYINAANGFLQDRFMFGSGYPLLPLGETVKRAREMFSDAVYDKVMYKNAAELFNLT
;
A
#
# COMPACT_ATOMS: atom_id res chain seq x y z
N GLU A 1 -15.15 19.38 7.77
CA GLU A 1 -13.77 18.81 7.76
C GLU A 1 -13.83 17.33 8.10
N ALA A 2 -13.12 16.47 7.35
CA ALA A 2 -13.17 15.01 7.53
C ALA A 2 -12.27 14.50 8.68
N GLY A 3 -11.46 15.38 9.28
CA GLY A 3 -10.55 15.02 10.37
C GLY A 3 -9.28 14.27 9.95
N ILE A 4 -8.97 14.18 8.65
CA ILE A 4 -7.74 13.57 8.17
C ILE A 4 -6.56 14.51 8.42
N ALA A 5 -5.58 14.06 9.20
CA ALA A 5 -4.37 14.81 9.52
C ALA A 5 -3.28 14.63 8.45
N VAL A 6 -3.05 13.39 8.04
CA VAL A 6 -2.00 13.02 7.06
C VAL A 6 -2.59 12.08 6.01
N GLY A 7 -2.21 12.26 4.75
CA GLY A 7 -2.57 11.39 3.64
C GLY A 7 -1.34 10.67 3.08
N ILE A 8 -1.46 9.37 2.78
CA ILE A 8 -0.47 8.63 2.02
C ILE A 8 -0.81 8.78 0.54
N ALA A 9 0.15 9.25 -0.25
CA ALA A 9 -0.06 9.56 -1.66
C ALA A 9 0.92 8.78 -2.55
N PRO A 10 0.45 7.73 -3.25
CA PRO A 10 1.23 7.10 -4.30
C PRO A 10 1.26 7.97 -5.56
N SER A 11 2.36 7.95 -6.29
CA SER A 11 2.54 8.69 -7.54
C SER A 11 1.93 7.94 -8.73
N ARG A 12 0.60 7.82 -8.76
CA ARG A 12 -0.07 7.09 -9.85
C ARG A 12 -0.37 7.95 -11.09
N PHE A 13 -0.90 9.14 -10.85
CA PHE A 13 -1.38 10.04 -11.92
C PHE A 13 -0.60 11.36 -11.99
N ILE A 14 0.43 11.49 -11.17
CA ILE A 14 1.34 12.64 -11.14
C ILE A 14 2.78 12.14 -11.22
N SER A 15 3.70 12.98 -11.69
CA SER A 15 5.11 12.59 -11.71
C SER A 15 5.71 12.54 -10.30
N ASN A 16 6.82 11.82 -10.13
CA ASN A 16 7.54 11.78 -8.87
C ASN A 16 8.04 13.18 -8.46
N GLU A 17 8.42 14.05 -9.41
CA GLU A 17 8.79 15.44 -9.18
C GLU A 17 7.63 16.22 -8.56
N HIS A 18 6.45 16.14 -9.18
CA HIS A 18 5.28 16.87 -8.69
C HIS A 18 4.84 16.36 -7.31
N LEU A 19 4.91 15.04 -7.07
CA LEU A 19 4.64 14.48 -5.74
C LEU A 19 5.65 14.99 -4.69
N THR A 20 6.92 15.10 -5.06
CA THR A 20 7.97 15.66 -4.21
C THR A 20 7.66 17.12 -3.84
N GLU A 21 7.34 17.95 -4.83
CA GLU A 21 6.93 19.34 -4.62
C GLU A 21 5.72 19.45 -3.68
N MET A 22 4.72 18.58 -3.87
CA MET A 22 3.53 18.54 -3.01
C MET A 22 3.88 18.17 -1.57
N VAL A 23 4.70 17.15 -1.34
CA VAL A 23 5.14 16.72 0.00
C VAL A 23 5.94 17.82 0.69
N GLU A 24 6.82 18.50 -0.02
CA GLU A 24 7.63 19.60 0.50
C GLU A 24 6.78 20.85 0.81
N HIS A 25 5.81 21.17 -0.06
CA HIS A 25 4.94 22.33 0.12
C HIS A 25 3.99 22.13 1.32
N PHE A 26 3.40 20.94 1.43
CA PHE A 26 2.43 20.60 2.49
C PHE A 26 3.08 19.75 3.60
N ARG A 27 4.23 20.17 4.11
CA ARG A 27 5.02 19.42 5.10
C ARG A 27 4.18 18.88 6.25
N GLY A 28 4.33 17.57 6.51
CA GLY A 28 3.59 16.86 7.55
C GLY A 28 2.13 16.54 7.23
N ARG A 29 1.64 16.88 6.01
CA ARG A 29 0.27 16.56 5.58
C ARG A 29 0.22 15.40 4.59
N PHE A 30 1.31 15.09 3.94
CA PHE A 30 1.42 13.98 3.00
C PHE A 30 2.67 13.17 3.23
N VAL A 31 2.51 11.85 3.07
CA VAL A 31 3.58 10.87 2.92
C VAL A 31 3.57 10.42 1.46
N GLY A 32 4.62 10.74 0.72
CA GLY A 32 4.72 10.37 -0.69
C GLY A 32 5.42 9.03 -0.87
N MET A 33 5.00 8.28 -1.88
CA MET A 33 5.64 7.04 -2.33
C MET A 33 5.99 7.16 -3.81
N ALA A 34 7.25 6.99 -4.17
CA ALA A 34 7.72 7.12 -5.55
C ALA A 34 7.17 6.00 -6.44
N SER A 35 6.65 6.35 -7.60
CA SER A 35 6.17 5.36 -8.57
C SER A 35 7.32 4.83 -9.42
N ILE A 36 7.36 3.50 -9.58
CA ILE A 36 8.20 2.79 -10.53
C ILE A 36 7.32 2.10 -11.57
N ASP A 37 7.91 1.72 -12.71
CA ASP A 37 7.17 1.11 -13.82
C ASP A 37 7.86 -0.16 -14.32
N SER A 38 7.08 -1.21 -14.61
CA SER A 38 7.58 -2.45 -15.19
C SER A 38 8.12 -2.30 -16.62
N ALA A 39 7.71 -1.26 -17.34
CA ALA A 39 8.25 -0.95 -18.67
C ALA A 39 9.67 -0.37 -18.62
N ASN A 40 10.05 0.25 -17.51
CA ASN A 40 11.40 0.77 -17.33
C ASN A 40 12.44 -0.36 -17.24
N SER A 41 13.69 -0.04 -17.56
CA SER A 41 14.82 -0.89 -17.21
C SER A 41 14.99 -0.92 -15.67
N ILE A 42 15.68 -1.94 -15.16
CA ILE A 42 16.06 -2.03 -13.74
C ILE A 42 16.82 -0.77 -13.31
N ARG A 43 17.77 -0.32 -14.14
CA ARG A 43 18.57 0.87 -13.85
C ARG A 43 17.73 2.14 -13.70
N GLU A 44 16.79 2.37 -14.61
CA GLU A 44 15.89 3.53 -14.54
C GLU A 44 15.05 3.51 -13.25
N ASN A 45 14.50 2.34 -12.89
CA ASN A 45 13.77 2.21 -11.63
C ASN A 45 14.67 2.42 -10.40
N LEU A 46 15.89 1.91 -10.39
CA LEU A 46 16.84 2.14 -9.30
C LEU A 46 17.25 3.62 -9.19
N ASP A 47 17.42 4.31 -10.31
CA ASP A 47 17.69 5.74 -10.33
C ASP A 47 16.52 6.57 -9.81
N ILE A 48 15.28 6.18 -10.12
CA ILE A 48 14.05 6.76 -9.55
C ILE A 48 14.03 6.57 -8.03
N ILE A 49 14.24 5.35 -7.55
CA ILE A 49 14.20 5.03 -6.11
C ILE A 49 15.26 5.85 -5.37
N ARG A 50 16.49 5.87 -5.89
CA ARG A 50 17.56 6.64 -5.28
C ARG A 50 17.21 8.12 -5.21
N THR A 51 16.77 8.71 -6.32
CA THR A 51 16.51 10.14 -6.42
C THR A 51 15.39 10.60 -5.50
N TYR A 52 14.27 9.86 -5.46
CA TYR A 52 13.04 10.33 -4.81
C TYR A 52 12.81 9.75 -3.42
N ALA A 53 13.30 8.53 -3.14
CA ALA A 53 13.04 7.87 -1.87
C ALA A 53 14.29 7.79 -0.97
N VAL A 54 15.49 7.52 -1.51
CA VAL A 54 16.72 7.45 -0.70
C VAL A 54 17.28 8.84 -0.44
N ASP A 55 17.52 9.61 -1.49
CA ASP A 55 18.09 10.97 -1.42
C ASP A 55 16.99 12.06 -1.31
N GLY A 56 15.73 11.69 -1.58
CA GLY A 56 14.57 12.58 -1.59
C GLY A 56 13.65 12.42 -0.36
N PRO A 57 12.52 13.13 -0.36
CA PRO A 57 11.61 13.16 0.79
C PRO A 57 10.57 12.04 0.79
N LEU A 58 10.48 11.21 -0.25
CA LEU A 58 9.48 10.16 -0.34
C LEU A 58 9.87 8.96 0.55
N LYS A 59 8.90 8.26 1.15
CA LYS A 59 9.12 7.29 2.22
C LYS A 59 9.15 5.83 1.76
N GLY A 60 8.99 5.60 0.47
CA GLY A 60 8.97 4.26 -0.11
C GLY A 60 8.66 4.31 -1.59
N ILE A 61 8.39 3.17 -2.16
CA ILE A 61 7.96 3.04 -3.55
C ILE A 61 6.52 2.53 -3.64
N HIS A 62 5.84 2.91 -4.71
CA HIS A 62 4.54 2.37 -5.09
C HIS A 62 4.64 1.73 -6.46
N PHE A 63 4.07 0.53 -6.59
CA PHE A 63 4.19 -0.27 -7.77
C PHE A 63 2.85 -0.87 -8.21
N GLU A 64 2.50 -0.65 -9.47
CA GLU A 64 1.29 -1.17 -10.13
C GLU A 64 1.64 -2.00 -11.37
N PRO A 65 2.25 -3.17 -11.21
CA PRO A 65 2.86 -3.88 -12.33
C PRO A 65 1.86 -4.32 -13.40
N GLY A 66 0.62 -4.57 -13.02
CA GLY A 66 -0.45 -4.95 -13.95
C GLY A 66 -0.98 -3.78 -14.81
N HIS A 67 -0.75 -2.53 -14.41
CA HIS A 67 -1.21 -1.34 -15.14
C HIS A 67 -0.14 -0.71 -16.04
N SER A 68 1.05 -1.24 -16.04
CA SER A 68 2.11 -0.81 -16.95
C SER A 68 1.81 -1.13 -18.42
N SER A 69 2.49 -0.46 -19.33
CA SER A 69 2.51 -0.83 -20.75
C SER A 69 3.16 -2.19 -21.01
N LEU A 70 3.95 -2.69 -20.07
CA LEU A 70 4.45 -4.07 -19.97
C LEU A 70 3.89 -4.71 -18.71
N PRO A 71 2.67 -5.27 -18.74
CA PRO A 71 2.06 -5.89 -17.56
C PRO A 71 2.86 -7.13 -17.13
N LEU A 72 3.34 -7.11 -15.90
CA LEU A 72 4.05 -8.23 -15.28
C LEU A 72 3.40 -8.54 -13.92
N TYR A 73 3.68 -9.72 -13.38
CA TYR A 73 3.36 -10.02 -11.99
C TYR A 73 4.38 -9.36 -11.07
N ALA A 74 3.97 -9.01 -9.85
CA ALA A 74 4.89 -8.36 -8.91
C ALA A 74 6.05 -9.27 -8.49
N ASP A 75 5.88 -10.59 -8.55
CA ASP A 75 6.93 -11.59 -8.30
C ASP A 75 7.77 -11.97 -9.53
N ASP A 76 7.66 -11.20 -10.63
CA ASP A 76 8.53 -11.41 -11.78
C ASP A 76 10.01 -11.20 -11.38
N PRO A 77 10.91 -12.13 -11.74
CA PRO A 77 12.34 -12.03 -11.39
C PRO A 77 13.02 -10.72 -11.78
N LYS A 78 12.47 -10.00 -12.76
CA LYS A 78 12.95 -8.67 -13.15
C LYS A 78 12.99 -7.69 -11.98
N PHE A 79 12.06 -7.82 -11.01
CA PHE A 79 11.94 -6.87 -9.90
C PHE A 79 12.80 -7.23 -8.68
N TYR A 80 13.33 -8.44 -8.60
CA TYR A 80 14.11 -8.88 -7.44
C TYR A 80 15.30 -7.95 -7.13
N PRO A 81 16.09 -7.46 -8.10
CA PRO A 81 17.15 -6.49 -7.82
C PRO A 81 16.62 -5.15 -7.26
N ILE A 82 15.39 -4.78 -7.61
CA ILE A 82 14.73 -3.58 -7.09
C ILE A 82 14.31 -3.80 -5.63
N TYR A 83 13.72 -4.95 -5.33
CA TYR A 83 13.33 -5.31 -3.96
C TYR A 83 14.55 -5.48 -3.04
N GLU A 84 15.62 -6.12 -3.53
CA GLU A 84 16.88 -6.21 -2.80
C GLU A 84 17.39 -4.82 -2.41
N TYR A 85 17.42 -3.89 -3.35
CA TYR A 85 17.82 -2.50 -3.09
C TYR A 85 16.88 -1.80 -2.11
N CYS A 86 15.56 -1.97 -2.23
CA CYS A 86 14.60 -1.42 -1.26
C CYS A 86 14.82 -1.99 0.14
N GLN A 87 15.09 -3.29 0.27
CA GLN A 87 15.41 -3.93 1.54
C GLN A 87 16.68 -3.36 2.18
N GLU A 88 17.75 -3.20 1.39
CA GLU A 88 19.01 -2.60 1.86
C GLU A 88 18.82 -1.16 2.35
N GLN A 89 17.93 -0.40 1.72
CA GLN A 89 17.64 0.99 2.08
C GLN A 89 16.55 1.13 3.15
N GLY A 90 15.93 0.03 3.61
CA GLY A 90 14.85 0.05 4.60
C GLY A 90 13.57 0.75 4.12
N LEU A 91 13.29 0.69 2.83
CA LEU A 91 12.14 1.36 2.22
C LEU A 91 10.87 0.51 2.32
N VAL A 92 9.74 1.17 2.52
CA VAL A 92 8.42 0.56 2.36
C VAL A 92 8.14 0.31 0.88
N VAL A 93 7.66 -0.89 0.55
CA VAL A 93 7.26 -1.24 -0.82
C VAL A 93 5.75 -1.39 -0.87
N GLY A 94 5.08 -0.41 -1.48
CA GLY A 94 3.66 -0.44 -1.77
C GLY A 94 3.38 -1.17 -3.08
N ILE A 95 2.50 -2.16 -3.04
CA ILE A 95 2.04 -2.84 -4.25
C ILE A 95 0.53 -2.72 -4.34
N MET A 96 0.05 -2.34 -5.52
CA MET A 96 -1.36 -2.41 -5.83
C MET A 96 -1.75 -3.88 -6.06
N LEU A 97 -2.36 -4.48 -5.06
CA LEU A 97 -3.02 -5.78 -5.15
C LEU A 97 -4.49 -5.62 -4.77
N GLY A 98 -5.33 -5.34 -5.74
CA GLY A 98 -6.77 -5.22 -5.49
C GLY A 98 -7.55 -4.80 -6.72
N GLY A 99 -8.81 -5.25 -6.78
CA GLY A 99 -9.69 -4.97 -7.88
C GLY A 99 -9.18 -5.56 -9.19
N ASN A 100 -9.17 -4.72 -10.20
CA ASN A 100 -8.64 -5.06 -11.52
C ASN A 100 -7.24 -4.43 -11.67
N ASN A 101 -6.21 -5.17 -11.35
CA ASN A 101 -4.82 -4.73 -11.45
C ASN A 101 -4.27 -5.02 -12.86
N GLY A 102 -4.58 -4.13 -13.77
CA GLY A 102 -4.23 -4.25 -15.19
C GLY A 102 -5.46 -4.48 -16.07
N PRO A 103 -5.33 -4.54 -17.38
CA PRO A 103 -6.45 -4.60 -18.31
C PRO A 103 -7.22 -5.92 -18.17
N ASN A 104 -8.24 -5.91 -17.31
CA ASN A 104 -9.17 -7.02 -17.04
C ASN A 104 -8.54 -8.28 -16.39
N LEU A 105 -7.44 -8.15 -15.65
CA LEU A 105 -6.72 -9.30 -15.10
C LEU A 105 -6.67 -9.29 -13.57
N ILE A 106 -7.65 -9.89 -12.92
CA ILE A 106 -7.65 -10.05 -11.46
C ILE A 106 -6.54 -10.99 -10.95
N ASN A 107 -5.94 -11.81 -11.81
CA ASN A 107 -4.84 -12.69 -11.41
C ASN A 107 -3.60 -11.93 -10.92
N HIS A 108 -3.38 -10.69 -11.40
CA HIS A 108 -2.30 -9.83 -10.90
C HIS A 108 -2.49 -9.40 -9.44
N THR A 109 -3.66 -9.65 -8.86
CA THR A 109 -3.97 -9.36 -7.46
C THR A 109 -3.96 -10.62 -6.57
N ASN A 110 -3.57 -11.78 -7.09
CA ASN A 110 -3.55 -13.03 -6.35
C ASN A 110 -2.53 -12.97 -5.20
N PRO A 111 -2.94 -13.18 -3.94
CA PRO A 111 -2.07 -13.11 -2.78
C PRO A 111 -0.91 -14.14 -2.73
N ALA A 112 -0.93 -15.17 -3.56
CA ALA A 112 0.21 -16.07 -3.70
C ALA A 112 1.49 -15.30 -4.07
N ILE A 113 1.35 -14.22 -4.85
CA ILE A 113 2.44 -13.32 -5.24
C ILE A 113 3.10 -12.70 -4.02
N ILE A 114 2.32 -12.07 -3.15
CA ILE A 114 2.87 -11.37 -1.99
C ILE A 114 3.39 -12.34 -0.91
N THR A 115 2.82 -13.53 -0.81
CA THR A 115 3.32 -14.57 0.09
C THR A 115 4.75 -14.96 -0.29
N GLN A 116 5.04 -15.15 -1.59
CA GLN A 116 6.38 -15.44 -2.05
C GLN A 116 7.34 -14.28 -1.78
N LEU A 117 6.95 -13.05 -2.14
CA LEU A 117 7.77 -11.86 -1.94
C LEU A 117 8.06 -11.59 -0.45
N ALA A 118 7.07 -11.78 0.42
CA ALA A 118 7.24 -11.60 1.86
C ALA A 118 8.22 -12.61 2.47
N ALA A 119 8.28 -13.82 1.93
CA ALA A 119 9.23 -14.84 2.33
C ALA A 119 10.65 -14.56 1.79
N ASP A 120 10.77 -14.13 0.53
CA ASP A 120 12.06 -13.89 -0.12
C ASP A 120 12.73 -12.60 0.41
N PHE A 121 11.93 -11.60 0.82
CA PHE A 121 12.41 -10.31 1.32
C PHE A 121 11.84 -10.00 2.72
N PRO A 122 12.27 -10.70 3.75
CA PRO A 122 11.72 -10.55 5.10
C PRO A 122 12.01 -9.18 5.75
N GLY A 123 12.98 -8.43 5.23
CA GLY A 123 13.32 -7.08 5.69
C GLY A 123 12.49 -5.97 5.05
N ILE A 124 11.63 -6.28 4.07
CA ILE A 124 10.72 -5.30 3.47
C ILE A 124 9.38 -5.30 4.22
N ASN A 125 8.88 -4.13 4.55
CA ASN A 125 7.48 -3.94 4.90
C ASN A 125 6.67 -3.75 3.61
N TRP A 126 5.86 -4.76 3.27
CA TRP A 126 5.00 -4.76 2.11
C TRP A 126 3.67 -4.08 2.42
N PHE A 127 3.41 -2.95 1.78
CA PHE A 127 2.15 -2.21 1.91
C PHE A 127 1.21 -2.57 0.77
N ILE A 128 0.16 -3.33 1.07
CA ILE A 128 -0.79 -3.84 0.08
C ILE A 128 -1.97 -2.90 -0.05
N CYS A 129 -1.93 -2.07 -1.09
CA CYS A 129 -3.03 -1.20 -1.47
C CYS A 129 -4.19 -2.02 -2.01
N HIS A 130 -5.43 -1.62 -1.67
CA HIS A 130 -6.67 -2.33 -2.00
C HIS A 130 -6.85 -3.70 -1.33
N GLY A 131 -5.96 -4.05 -0.37
CA GLY A 131 -6.10 -5.21 0.49
C GLY A 131 -6.19 -6.58 -0.18
N GLY A 132 -5.79 -6.72 -1.45
CA GLY A 132 -5.85 -7.99 -2.19
C GLY A 132 -7.25 -8.40 -2.66
N TRP A 133 -8.25 -7.51 -2.63
CA TRP A 133 -9.59 -7.85 -3.12
C TRP A 133 -9.56 -8.30 -4.59
N PRO A 134 -10.29 -9.37 -5.02
CA PRO A 134 -11.35 -10.09 -4.30
C PRO A 134 -10.88 -11.30 -3.46
N TRP A 135 -9.58 -11.53 -3.32
CA TRP A 135 -8.98 -12.68 -2.63
C TRP A 135 -8.87 -12.45 -1.11
N VAL A 136 -9.99 -12.08 -0.47
CA VAL A 136 -9.99 -11.59 0.92
C VAL A 136 -9.45 -12.62 1.91
N THR A 137 -9.95 -13.84 1.85
CA THR A 137 -9.52 -14.92 2.77
C THR A 137 -8.04 -15.26 2.57
N GLU A 138 -7.60 -15.28 1.33
CA GLU A 138 -6.23 -15.63 0.95
C GLU A 138 -5.22 -14.57 1.40
N ILE A 139 -5.54 -13.27 1.21
CA ILE A 139 -4.64 -12.20 1.68
C ILE A 139 -4.59 -12.15 3.21
N LEU A 140 -5.71 -12.37 3.88
CA LEU A 140 -5.73 -12.44 5.33
C LEU A 140 -4.93 -13.65 5.86
N GLY A 141 -4.97 -14.77 5.14
CA GLY A 141 -4.09 -15.93 5.40
C GLY A 141 -2.61 -15.58 5.22
N ALA A 142 -2.25 -14.85 4.17
CA ALA A 142 -0.89 -14.37 3.96
C ALA A 142 -0.43 -13.45 5.10
N CYS A 143 -1.26 -12.49 5.53
CA CYS A 143 -0.98 -11.61 6.66
C CYS A 143 -0.84 -12.34 8.00
N PHE A 144 -1.53 -13.47 8.15
CA PHE A 144 -1.41 -14.29 9.36
C PHE A 144 -0.04 -14.95 9.49
N TRP A 145 0.55 -15.39 8.36
CA TRP A 145 1.83 -16.08 8.32
C TRP A 145 3.04 -15.15 8.17
N HIS A 146 2.87 -13.94 7.59
CA HIS A 146 3.95 -13.00 7.31
C HIS A 146 3.73 -11.67 8.04
N GLU A 147 4.55 -11.40 9.04
CA GLU A 147 4.46 -10.19 9.88
C GLU A 147 4.87 -8.91 9.14
N ASN A 148 5.53 -9.05 8.00
CA ASN A 148 5.97 -7.94 7.15
C ASN A 148 4.94 -7.52 6.08
N ILE A 149 3.71 -8.06 6.11
CA ILE A 149 2.60 -7.64 5.23
C ILE A 149 1.65 -6.71 5.98
N TRP A 150 1.44 -5.52 5.44
CA TRP A 150 0.54 -4.48 5.90
C TRP A 150 -0.55 -4.26 4.86
N ILE A 151 -1.81 -4.15 5.25
CA ILE A 151 -2.90 -4.00 4.29
C ILE A 151 -3.74 -2.75 4.52
N GLU A 152 -4.24 -2.20 3.41
CA GLU A 152 -5.17 -1.08 3.34
C GLU A 152 -6.23 -1.42 2.29
N PRO A 153 -7.40 -1.97 2.69
CA PRO A 153 -8.45 -2.40 1.75
C PRO A 153 -9.26 -1.26 1.12
N ASP A 154 -9.14 -0.06 1.63
CA ASP A 154 -9.87 1.16 1.20
C ASP A 154 -11.37 0.93 0.90
N LEU A 155 -11.80 1.19 -0.34
CA LEU A 155 -13.19 1.05 -0.76
C LEU A 155 -13.73 -0.39 -0.61
N TYR A 156 -12.88 -1.39 -0.63
CA TYR A 156 -13.28 -2.80 -0.59
C TYR A 156 -13.73 -3.28 0.81
N MET A 157 -13.44 -2.52 1.86
CA MET A 157 -14.03 -2.78 3.18
C MET A 157 -15.42 -2.14 3.36
N PHE A 158 -15.92 -1.39 2.34
CA PHE A 158 -17.22 -0.72 2.38
C PHE A 158 -18.21 -1.37 1.39
N ASN A 159 -18.99 -2.37 1.85
CA ASN A 159 -20.06 -3.02 1.08
C ASN A 159 -19.62 -3.93 -0.08
N CYS A 160 -18.37 -4.33 -0.15
CA CYS A 160 -17.93 -5.33 -1.12
C CYS A 160 -18.04 -6.75 -0.54
N PRO A 161 -18.15 -7.80 -1.37
CA PRO A 161 -18.00 -9.17 -0.92
C PRO A 161 -16.69 -9.36 -0.12
N GLY A 162 -16.76 -9.99 1.06
CA GLY A 162 -15.62 -10.18 1.93
C GLY A 162 -15.27 -8.99 2.84
N ALA A 163 -16.03 -7.88 2.79
CA ALA A 163 -15.76 -6.69 3.60
C ALA A 163 -15.75 -6.99 5.12
N GLN A 164 -16.62 -7.87 5.57
CA GLN A 164 -16.70 -8.21 6.99
C GLN A 164 -15.45 -8.94 7.50
N GLU A 165 -14.81 -9.73 6.67
CA GLU A 165 -13.58 -10.45 7.00
C GLU A 165 -12.42 -9.46 7.24
N TYR A 166 -12.31 -8.39 6.48
CA TYR A 166 -11.34 -7.31 6.75
C TYR A 166 -11.61 -6.66 8.11
N ILE A 167 -12.88 -6.34 8.40
CA ILE A 167 -13.27 -5.71 9.67
C ILE A 167 -12.96 -6.64 10.85
N ASN A 168 -13.26 -7.93 10.72
CA ASN A 168 -12.97 -8.94 11.73
C ASN A 168 -11.45 -9.08 11.97
N ALA A 169 -10.65 -9.12 10.91
CA ALA A 169 -9.19 -9.19 11.01
C ALA A 169 -8.60 -7.95 11.69
N ALA A 170 -9.07 -6.75 11.32
CA ALA A 170 -8.64 -5.48 11.91
C ALA A 170 -8.99 -5.37 13.40
N ASN A 171 -10.15 -5.89 13.82
CA ASN A 171 -10.54 -5.95 15.24
C ASN A 171 -9.89 -7.13 16.01
N GLY A 172 -9.12 -7.96 15.33
CA GLY A 172 -8.50 -9.17 15.86
C GLY A 172 -7.00 -9.23 15.63
N PHE A 173 -6.57 -10.29 14.91
CA PHE A 173 -5.15 -10.64 14.76
C PHE A 173 -4.34 -9.63 13.95
N LEU A 174 -4.97 -8.84 13.08
CA LEU A 174 -4.29 -7.91 12.18
C LEU A 174 -4.32 -6.45 12.66
N GLN A 175 -4.76 -6.21 13.90
CA GLN A 175 -4.96 -4.87 14.47
C GLN A 175 -3.74 -3.94 14.40
N ASP A 176 -2.53 -4.49 14.35
CA ASP A 176 -1.27 -3.74 14.35
C ASP A 176 -0.68 -3.53 12.95
N ARG A 177 -1.30 -4.10 11.89
CA ARG A 177 -0.83 -3.99 10.50
C ARG A 177 -1.96 -3.74 9.49
N PHE A 178 -3.13 -3.34 10.00
CA PHE A 178 -4.27 -2.93 9.18
C PHE A 178 -4.38 -1.40 9.19
N MET A 179 -4.55 -0.80 8.03
CA MET A 179 -4.65 0.66 7.89
C MET A 179 -5.97 1.06 7.24
N PHE A 180 -6.48 2.22 7.67
CA PHE A 180 -7.65 2.83 7.08
C PHE A 180 -7.30 3.44 5.72
N GLY A 181 -8.09 3.12 4.71
CA GLY A 181 -8.12 3.80 3.43
C GLY A 181 -9.51 4.33 3.12
N SER A 182 -9.57 5.53 2.58
CA SER A 182 -10.84 6.20 2.32
C SER A 182 -11.52 5.79 1.00
N GLY A 183 -10.75 5.29 0.04
CA GLY A 183 -11.22 5.10 -1.32
C GLY A 183 -11.57 6.42 -2.05
N TYR A 184 -11.12 7.57 -1.53
CA TYR A 184 -11.33 8.85 -2.20
C TYR A 184 -10.52 8.90 -3.53
N PRO A 185 -11.05 9.44 -4.64
CA PRO A 185 -12.33 10.18 -4.76
C PRO A 185 -13.58 9.31 -5.08
N LEU A 186 -13.45 7.98 -5.10
CA LEU A 186 -14.57 7.08 -5.44
C LEU A 186 -15.64 7.07 -4.33
N LEU A 187 -15.22 7.24 -3.08
CA LEU A 187 -16.11 7.38 -1.93
C LEU A 187 -15.93 8.74 -1.25
N PRO A 188 -17.01 9.34 -0.70
CA PRO A 188 -16.93 10.60 0.04
C PRO A 188 -16.10 10.45 1.32
N LEU A 189 -15.01 11.20 1.46
CA LEU A 189 -14.06 11.08 2.55
C LEU A 189 -14.69 11.16 3.95
N GLY A 190 -15.56 12.16 4.16
CA GLY A 190 -16.21 12.34 5.47
C GLY A 190 -17.16 11.20 5.86
N GLU A 191 -17.78 10.55 4.88
CA GLU A 191 -18.65 9.41 5.09
C GLU A 191 -17.84 8.15 5.46
N THR A 192 -16.75 7.90 4.75
CA THR A 192 -15.90 6.74 5.03
C THR A 192 -15.27 6.82 6.41
N VAL A 193 -14.79 8.00 6.82
CA VAL A 193 -14.30 8.24 8.20
C VAL A 193 -15.36 7.97 9.26
N LYS A 194 -16.61 8.43 9.03
CA LYS A 194 -17.72 8.17 9.94
C LYS A 194 -18.03 6.69 10.02
N ARG A 195 -18.08 5.98 8.90
CA ARG A 195 -18.32 4.54 8.85
C ARG A 195 -17.22 3.74 9.54
N ALA A 196 -15.96 4.15 9.39
CA ALA A 196 -14.84 3.52 10.09
C ALA A 196 -15.04 3.53 11.61
N ARG A 197 -15.65 4.59 12.17
CA ARG A 197 -15.95 4.65 13.60
C ARG A 197 -16.96 3.58 14.05
N GLU A 198 -17.83 3.14 13.17
CA GLU A 198 -18.82 2.09 13.44
C GLU A 198 -18.26 0.68 13.22
N MET A 199 -17.19 0.54 12.40
CA MET A 199 -16.58 -0.73 12.02
C MET A 199 -15.51 -1.21 13.02
N PHE A 200 -14.75 -0.27 13.59
CA PHE A 200 -13.62 -0.59 14.45
C PHE A 200 -13.94 -0.31 15.91
N SER A 201 -13.62 -1.27 16.77
CA SER A 201 -13.78 -1.12 18.21
C SER A 201 -12.86 -0.03 18.78
N ASP A 202 -13.22 0.53 19.93
CA ASP A 202 -12.40 1.57 20.60
C ASP A 202 -10.96 1.12 20.85
N ALA A 203 -10.73 -0.17 21.07
CA ALA A 203 -9.41 -0.72 21.34
C ALA A 203 -8.47 -0.66 20.14
N VAL A 204 -9.01 -0.73 18.91
CA VAL A 204 -8.20 -0.77 17.68
C VAL A 204 -8.36 0.46 16.80
N TYR A 205 -9.34 1.31 17.07
CA TYR A 205 -9.66 2.45 16.22
C TYR A 205 -8.44 3.35 15.93
N ASP A 206 -7.74 3.77 16.97
CA ASP A 206 -6.56 4.63 16.81
C ASP A 206 -5.42 3.93 16.07
N LYS A 207 -5.27 2.62 16.22
CA LYS A 207 -4.28 1.83 15.51
C LYS A 207 -4.57 1.87 14.01
N VAL A 208 -5.79 1.50 13.63
CA VAL A 208 -6.23 1.44 12.23
C VAL A 208 -6.23 2.81 11.57
N MET A 209 -6.69 3.84 12.27
CA MET A 209 -6.85 5.18 11.70
C MET A 209 -5.54 5.99 11.61
N TYR A 210 -4.54 5.68 12.44
CA TYR A 210 -3.34 6.49 12.51
C TYR A 210 -2.07 5.72 12.90
N LYS A 211 -2.07 4.98 14.03
CA LYS A 211 -0.81 4.49 14.64
C LYS A 211 -0.06 3.53 13.74
N ASN A 212 -0.76 2.63 13.05
CA ASN A 212 -0.15 1.67 12.16
C ASN A 212 0.54 2.35 10.96
N ALA A 213 -0.12 3.34 10.36
CA ALA A 213 0.52 4.13 9.29
C ALA A 213 1.70 4.96 9.82
N ALA A 214 1.59 5.52 11.02
CA ALA A 214 2.68 6.26 11.65
C ALA A 214 3.89 5.36 11.93
N GLU A 215 3.67 4.14 12.39
CA GLU A 215 4.72 3.15 12.59
C GLU A 215 5.38 2.75 11.26
N LEU A 216 4.57 2.34 10.28
CA LEU A 216 5.08 1.88 8.98
C LEU A 216 5.94 2.93 8.27
N PHE A 217 5.55 4.20 8.32
CA PHE A 217 6.23 5.30 7.62
C PHE A 217 7.13 6.15 8.52
N ASN A 218 7.37 5.75 9.78
CA ASN A 218 8.17 6.49 10.76
C ASN A 218 7.73 7.95 10.87
N LEU A 219 6.44 8.19 11.11
CA LEU A 219 5.87 9.53 11.31
C LEU A 219 5.99 9.91 12.78
N THR A 220 6.71 11.00 13.05
CA THR A 220 6.88 11.56 14.40
C THR A 220 5.86 12.66 14.68
#